data_618f3ad197bc65d5373dd09d7003b5b4
#
_entry.id   618f3ad197bc65d5373dd09d7003b5b4
#
_cell.length_a   1.000
_cell.length_b   1.000
_cell.length_c   1.000
_cell.angle_alpha   90.00
_cell.angle_beta   90.00
_cell.angle_gamma   90.00
#
_symmetry.space_group_name_H-M   'P 1'
#
loop_
_entity.id
_entity.type
_entity.pdbx_description
1 polymer ?
#
loop_
_entity_poly.entity_id
_entity_poly.type
_entity_poly.pdbx_seq_one_letter_code
_entity_poly.pdbx_strand_id
1 'polypeptide(L)'
;MDRFIAEWNASHPDIDVHYLATLGRILRLSAHLREVVDGWLKPFGLTWDVFDLLVTIRRSDVPDGVRPTALYDACLLSSGAMTNRIDRVEKAGLAVRRPDPDDRRATRVALTRRGAALAGKAMTAHAAHSREIADRLTSAEQETLAQLLRKLLATFETETKNGRGE
;
A
#
# COMPACT_ATOMS: atom_id res chain seq x y z
N MET A 1 21.18 -9.91 5.97
CA MET A 1 21.61 -9.53 4.61
C MET A 1 23.13 -9.53 4.46
N ASP A 2 23.90 -8.98 5.39
CA ASP A 2 25.38 -8.88 5.26
C ASP A 2 26.03 -10.25 5.07
N ARG A 3 25.65 -11.25 5.89
CA ARG A 3 26.13 -12.62 5.72
C ARG A 3 25.78 -13.20 4.34
N PHE A 4 24.56 -12.97 3.84
CA PHE A 4 24.13 -13.46 2.53
C PHE A 4 24.94 -12.83 1.38
N ILE A 5 25.22 -11.53 1.46
CA ILE A 5 26.07 -10.83 0.49
C ILE A 5 27.50 -11.38 0.53
N ALA A 6 28.05 -11.58 1.74
CA ALA A 6 29.39 -12.12 1.92
C ALA A 6 29.53 -13.56 1.35
N GLU A 7 28.53 -14.42 1.57
CA GLU A 7 28.48 -15.77 1.02
C GLU A 7 28.45 -15.77 -0.52
N TRP A 8 27.66 -14.86 -1.13
CA TRP A 8 27.62 -14.69 -2.59
C TRP A 8 28.96 -14.22 -3.16
N ASN A 9 29.55 -13.19 -2.57
CA ASN A 9 30.87 -12.68 -3.00
C ASN A 9 31.97 -13.73 -2.89
N ALA A 10 31.90 -14.60 -1.87
CA ALA A 10 32.88 -15.66 -1.69
C ALA A 10 32.71 -16.83 -2.68
N SER A 11 31.45 -17.20 -3.00
CA SER A 11 31.18 -18.36 -3.86
C SER A 11 31.09 -18.02 -5.35
N HIS A 12 30.73 -16.79 -5.69
CA HIS A 12 30.53 -16.32 -7.06
C HIS A 12 31.07 -14.90 -7.24
N PRO A 13 32.41 -14.71 -7.22
CA PRO A 13 33.03 -13.39 -7.25
C PRO A 13 32.85 -12.65 -8.58
N ASP A 14 32.46 -13.33 -9.63
CA ASP A 14 32.13 -12.81 -10.97
C ASP A 14 30.72 -12.20 -11.05
N ILE A 15 29.87 -12.41 -10.04
CA ILE A 15 28.51 -11.87 -9.98
C ILE A 15 28.46 -10.66 -9.04
N ASP A 16 28.22 -9.47 -9.59
CA ASP A 16 28.04 -8.26 -8.77
C ASP A 16 26.69 -8.31 -8.04
N VAL A 17 26.74 -8.51 -6.72
CA VAL A 17 25.57 -8.55 -5.83
C VAL A 17 25.45 -7.28 -4.97
N HIS A 18 26.14 -6.19 -5.31
CA HIS A 18 26.13 -4.96 -4.52
C HIS A 18 24.72 -4.37 -4.33
N TYR A 19 23.85 -4.52 -5.34
CA TYR A 19 22.44 -4.07 -5.27
C TYR A 19 21.66 -4.70 -4.11
N LEU A 20 22.06 -5.87 -3.61
CA LEU A 20 21.42 -6.51 -2.45
C LEU A 20 21.58 -5.70 -1.15
N ALA A 21 22.59 -4.86 -1.11
CA ALA A 21 22.77 -3.94 0.03
C ALA A 21 21.63 -2.93 0.16
N THR A 22 20.95 -2.60 -0.95
CA THR A 22 19.78 -1.70 -1.00
C THR A 22 18.49 -2.44 -1.28
N LEU A 23 18.32 -2.95 -2.49
CA LEU A 23 17.06 -3.58 -2.93
C LEU A 23 16.74 -4.83 -2.12
N GLY A 24 17.73 -5.65 -1.78
CA GLY A 24 17.53 -6.82 -0.93
C GLY A 24 17.03 -6.47 0.48
N ARG A 25 17.51 -5.36 1.06
CA ARG A 25 17.01 -4.86 2.35
C ARG A 25 15.61 -4.29 2.24
N ILE A 26 15.28 -3.58 1.16
CA ILE A 26 13.93 -3.05 0.92
C ILE A 26 12.92 -4.21 0.83
N LEU A 27 13.21 -5.24 0.04
CA LEU A 27 12.32 -6.41 -0.11
C LEU A 27 12.14 -7.15 1.21
N ARG A 28 13.21 -7.38 1.97
CA ARG A 28 13.15 -8.04 3.27
C ARG A 28 12.38 -7.20 4.30
N LEU A 29 12.64 -5.90 4.35
CA LEU A 29 11.93 -4.97 5.23
C LEU A 29 10.44 -4.94 4.88
N SER A 30 10.08 -4.86 3.60
CA SER A 30 8.69 -4.89 3.14
C SER A 30 7.96 -6.16 3.59
N ALA A 31 8.60 -7.34 3.51
CA ALA A 31 8.02 -8.59 3.98
C ALA A 31 7.73 -8.56 5.50
N HIS A 32 8.71 -8.12 6.31
CA HIS A 32 8.52 -8.00 7.75
C HIS A 32 7.47 -6.97 8.13
N LEU A 33 7.45 -5.80 7.46
CA LEU A 33 6.44 -4.76 7.72
C LEU A 33 5.04 -5.27 7.42
N ARG A 34 4.85 -6.04 6.34
CA ARG A 34 3.55 -6.62 6.00
C ARG A 34 3.06 -7.57 7.09
N GLU A 35 3.91 -8.48 7.56
CA GLU A 35 3.58 -9.41 8.65
C GLU A 35 3.19 -8.68 9.93
N VAL A 36 3.99 -7.67 10.30
CA VAL A 36 3.73 -6.86 11.51
C VAL A 36 2.42 -6.09 11.38
N VAL A 37 2.17 -5.48 10.23
CA VAL A 37 0.92 -4.72 9.97
C VAL A 37 -0.30 -5.63 9.98
N ASP A 38 -0.22 -6.81 9.40
CA ASP A 38 -1.32 -7.79 9.49
C ASP A 38 -1.61 -8.17 10.95
N GLY A 39 -0.59 -8.29 11.80
CA GLY A 39 -0.75 -8.47 13.25
C GLY A 39 -1.54 -7.33 13.92
N TRP A 40 -1.23 -6.09 13.59
CA TRP A 40 -1.94 -4.91 14.12
C TRP A 40 -3.38 -4.77 13.63
N LEU A 41 -3.66 -5.25 12.42
CA LEU A 41 -4.99 -5.20 11.82
C LEU A 41 -5.91 -6.32 12.30
N LYS A 42 -5.35 -7.40 12.82
CA LYS A 42 -6.10 -8.58 13.31
C LYS A 42 -7.19 -8.26 14.34
N PRO A 43 -6.99 -7.39 15.36
CA PRO A 43 -8.05 -7.00 16.30
C PRO A 43 -9.24 -6.29 15.65
N PHE A 44 -9.05 -5.70 14.47
CA PHE A 44 -10.10 -5.03 13.69
C PHE A 44 -10.80 -5.99 12.71
N GLY A 45 -10.36 -7.26 12.61
CA GLY A 45 -10.85 -8.22 11.63
C GLY A 45 -10.47 -7.83 10.19
N LEU A 46 -9.39 -7.09 10.01
CA LEU A 46 -8.90 -6.61 8.72
C LEU A 46 -7.64 -7.33 8.30
N THR A 47 -7.49 -7.54 6.99
CA THR A 47 -6.22 -7.82 6.33
C THR A 47 -5.67 -6.51 5.76
N TRP A 48 -4.36 -6.48 5.46
CA TRP A 48 -3.76 -5.33 4.79
C TRP A 48 -4.55 -4.87 3.56
N ASP A 49 -4.94 -5.80 2.71
CA ASP A 49 -5.64 -5.50 1.47
C ASP A 49 -6.97 -4.80 1.67
N VAL A 50 -7.73 -5.21 2.68
CA VAL A 50 -9.01 -4.57 3.03
C VAL A 50 -8.75 -3.21 3.66
N PHE A 51 -7.80 -3.12 4.59
CA PHE A 51 -7.42 -1.87 5.24
C PHE A 51 -6.97 -0.82 4.23
N ASP A 52 -6.05 -1.17 3.34
CA ASP A 52 -5.51 -0.30 2.29
C ASP A 52 -6.62 0.31 1.41
N LEU A 53 -7.57 -0.51 0.97
CA LEU A 53 -8.72 -0.02 0.21
C LEU A 53 -9.59 0.94 1.03
N LEU A 54 -9.93 0.58 2.27
CA LEU A 54 -10.78 1.43 3.13
C LEU A 54 -10.12 2.79 3.41
N VAL A 55 -8.83 2.82 3.73
CA VAL A 55 -8.12 4.07 4.00
C VAL A 55 -7.89 4.89 2.73
N THR A 56 -7.73 4.22 1.58
CA THR A 56 -7.64 4.91 0.28
C THR A 56 -8.95 5.61 -0.08
N ILE A 57 -10.10 4.95 0.09
CA ILE A 57 -11.41 5.60 -0.10
C ILE A 57 -11.60 6.74 0.91
N ARG A 58 -11.25 6.53 2.18
CA ARG A 58 -11.40 7.54 3.22
C ARG A 58 -10.53 8.78 2.95
N ARG A 59 -9.29 8.57 2.52
CA ARG A 59 -8.31 9.62 2.22
C ARG A 59 -8.74 10.54 1.07
N SER A 60 -9.51 10.01 0.11
CA SER A 60 -9.95 10.79 -1.04
C SER A 60 -10.94 11.89 -0.67
N ASP A 61 -11.60 11.79 0.49
CA ASP A 61 -12.56 12.75 1.03
C ASP A 61 -13.66 13.16 0.04
N VAL A 62 -14.04 12.21 -0.85
CA VAL A 62 -15.11 12.42 -1.82
C VAL A 62 -16.41 11.84 -1.26
N PRO A 63 -17.43 12.67 -0.96
CA PRO A 63 -18.67 12.22 -0.31
C PRO A 63 -19.40 11.11 -1.09
N ASP A 64 -19.40 11.19 -2.42
CA ASP A 64 -20.05 10.23 -3.31
C ASP A 64 -19.21 8.98 -3.57
N GLY A 65 -17.97 8.95 -3.06
CA GLY A 65 -17.03 7.84 -3.26
C GLY A 65 -16.12 8.02 -4.45
N VAL A 66 -15.30 7.01 -4.70
CA VAL A 66 -14.18 7.01 -5.66
C VAL A 66 -14.48 6.05 -6.80
N ARG A 67 -14.13 6.42 -8.02
CA ARG A 67 -14.23 5.50 -9.17
C ARG A 67 -13.27 4.32 -8.99
N PRO A 68 -13.67 3.08 -9.34
CA PRO A 68 -12.78 1.91 -9.27
C PRO A 68 -11.46 2.11 -10.01
N THR A 69 -11.47 2.85 -11.13
CA THR A 69 -10.27 3.20 -11.89
C THR A 69 -9.23 3.93 -11.03
N ALA A 70 -9.64 4.95 -10.27
CA ALA A 70 -8.76 5.67 -9.38
C ALA A 70 -8.28 4.81 -8.18
N LEU A 71 -9.08 3.84 -7.75
CA LEU A 71 -8.71 2.94 -6.65
C LEU A 71 -7.64 1.93 -7.06
N TYR A 72 -7.73 1.31 -8.26
CA TYR A 72 -6.69 0.38 -8.67
C TYR A 72 -5.37 1.08 -9.00
N ASP A 73 -5.41 2.31 -9.49
CA ASP A 73 -4.21 3.13 -9.66
C ASP A 73 -3.56 3.45 -8.31
N ALA A 74 -4.36 3.88 -7.33
CA ALA A 74 -3.86 4.25 -6.01
C ALA A 74 -3.33 3.05 -5.20
N CYS A 75 -3.89 1.84 -5.39
CA CYS A 75 -3.47 0.63 -4.69
C CYS A 75 -2.48 -0.22 -5.50
N LEU A 76 -2.02 0.23 -6.67
CA LEU A 76 -1.12 -0.49 -7.57
C LEU A 76 -1.64 -1.90 -7.94
N LEU A 77 -2.93 -2.01 -8.25
CA LEU A 77 -3.59 -3.26 -8.58
C LEU A 77 -4.07 -3.30 -10.03
N SER A 78 -4.28 -4.52 -10.56
CA SER A 78 -5.05 -4.71 -11.77
C SER A 78 -6.55 -4.47 -11.52
N SER A 79 -7.30 -4.16 -12.58
CA SER A 79 -8.74 -3.93 -12.50
C SER A 79 -9.51 -5.14 -11.93
N GLY A 80 -9.13 -6.36 -12.31
CA GLY A 80 -9.73 -7.59 -11.80
C GLY A 80 -9.45 -7.82 -10.31
N ALA A 81 -8.22 -7.57 -9.85
CA ALA A 81 -7.86 -7.67 -8.45
C ALA A 81 -8.61 -6.63 -7.60
N MET A 82 -8.77 -5.40 -8.11
CA MET A 82 -9.53 -4.36 -7.43
C MET A 82 -11.02 -4.71 -7.36
N THR A 83 -11.62 -5.21 -8.45
CA THR A 83 -13.01 -5.66 -8.44
C THR A 83 -13.26 -6.69 -7.34
N ASN A 84 -12.44 -7.72 -7.26
CA ASN A 84 -12.54 -8.74 -6.20
C ASN A 84 -12.37 -8.15 -4.79
N ARG A 85 -11.50 -7.15 -4.63
CA ARG A 85 -11.30 -6.47 -3.35
C ARG A 85 -12.51 -5.62 -2.97
N ILE A 86 -13.09 -4.89 -3.92
CA ILE A 86 -14.32 -4.11 -3.73
C ILE A 86 -15.49 -5.03 -3.35
N ASP A 87 -15.69 -6.15 -4.06
CA ASP A 87 -16.74 -7.12 -3.77
C ASP A 87 -16.64 -7.66 -2.33
N ARG A 88 -15.42 -7.91 -1.87
CA ARG A 88 -15.16 -8.38 -0.50
C ARG A 88 -15.57 -7.35 0.54
N VAL A 89 -15.18 -6.08 0.38
CA VAL A 89 -15.54 -5.03 1.35
C VAL A 89 -17.02 -4.67 1.29
N GLU A 90 -17.65 -4.77 0.13
CA GLU A 90 -19.08 -4.58 -0.04
C GLU A 90 -19.87 -5.71 0.63
N LYS A 91 -19.49 -6.97 0.40
CA LYS A 91 -20.08 -8.14 1.08
C LYS A 91 -19.92 -8.08 2.60
N ALA A 92 -18.82 -7.48 3.08
CA ALA A 92 -18.61 -7.24 4.51
C ALA A 92 -19.41 -6.04 5.06
N GLY A 93 -20.15 -5.32 4.22
CA GLY A 93 -20.93 -4.12 4.62
C GLY A 93 -20.07 -2.92 5.00
N LEU A 94 -18.82 -2.85 4.49
CA LEU A 94 -17.87 -1.77 4.78
C LEU A 94 -17.86 -0.70 3.69
N ALA A 95 -18.22 -1.06 2.48
CA ALA A 95 -18.37 -0.14 1.36
C ALA A 95 -19.65 -0.44 0.59
N VAL A 96 -20.04 0.45 -0.31
CA VAL A 96 -21.21 0.33 -1.19
C VAL A 96 -20.89 0.95 -2.53
N ARG A 97 -21.33 0.30 -3.61
CA ARG A 97 -21.33 0.90 -4.94
C ARG A 97 -22.50 1.85 -5.09
N ARG A 98 -22.27 3.00 -5.68
CA ARG A 98 -23.27 4.04 -6.01
C ARG A 98 -23.17 4.41 -7.48
N PRO A 99 -24.25 4.85 -8.13
CA PRO A 99 -24.16 5.47 -9.45
C PRO A 99 -23.23 6.68 -9.40
N ASP A 100 -22.43 6.87 -10.44
CA ASP A 100 -21.65 8.09 -10.60
C ASP A 100 -22.59 9.25 -10.99
N PRO A 101 -22.59 10.39 -10.29
CA PRO A 101 -23.46 11.51 -10.59
C PRO A 101 -23.18 12.14 -11.97
N ASP A 102 -21.96 12.03 -12.46
CA ASP A 102 -21.49 12.66 -13.70
C ASP A 102 -21.57 11.69 -14.90
N ASP A 103 -21.65 10.36 -14.65
CA ASP A 103 -21.67 9.34 -15.69
C ASP A 103 -22.59 8.17 -15.32
N ARG A 104 -23.75 8.08 -15.96
CA ARG A 104 -24.75 7.02 -15.71
C ARG A 104 -24.26 5.60 -15.97
N ARG A 105 -23.16 5.42 -16.70
CA ARG A 105 -22.56 4.11 -17.00
C ARG A 105 -21.49 3.72 -15.98
N ALA A 106 -21.06 4.67 -15.14
CA ALA A 106 -20.01 4.48 -14.15
C ALA A 106 -20.59 4.28 -12.75
N THR A 107 -19.79 3.68 -11.88
CA THR A 107 -20.08 3.54 -10.46
C THR A 107 -18.95 4.14 -9.63
N ARG A 108 -19.28 4.57 -8.42
CA ARG A 108 -18.34 4.97 -7.38
C ARG A 108 -18.45 4.03 -6.20
N VAL A 109 -17.35 3.86 -5.48
CA VAL A 109 -17.27 3.07 -4.25
C VAL A 109 -17.15 4.03 -3.08
N ALA A 110 -18.12 4.02 -2.18
CA ALA A 110 -18.16 4.86 -1.00
C ALA A 110 -18.11 3.99 0.27
N LEU A 111 -17.53 4.51 1.34
CA LEU A 111 -17.59 3.84 2.64
C LEU A 111 -19.00 3.93 3.23
N THR A 112 -19.44 2.83 3.86
CA THR A 112 -20.56 2.88 4.77
C THR A 112 -20.14 3.61 6.07
N ARG A 113 -21.12 4.03 6.91
CA ARG A 113 -20.81 4.59 8.24
C ARG A 113 -19.92 3.62 9.06
N ARG A 114 -20.20 2.31 8.97
CA ARG A 114 -19.41 1.26 9.63
C ARG A 114 -18.00 1.18 9.06
N GLY A 115 -17.86 1.19 7.72
CA GLY A 115 -16.55 1.16 7.06
C GLY A 115 -15.72 2.38 7.39
N ALA A 116 -16.30 3.58 7.39
CA ALA A 116 -15.61 4.82 7.72
C ALA A 116 -15.13 4.83 9.18
N ALA A 117 -15.96 4.38 10.14
CA ALA A 117 -15.58 4.27 11.54
C ALA A 117 -14.46 3.23 11.74
N LEU A 118 -14.55 2.06 11.10
CA LEU A 118 -13.54 1.00 11.20
C LEU A 118 -12.21 1.47 10.59
N ALA A 119 -12.24 2.05 9.39
CA ALA A 119 -11.05 2.59 8.74
C ALA A 119 -10.34 3.65 9.61
N GLY A 120 -11.13 4.54 10.26
CA GLY A 120 -10.56 5.55 11.15
C GLY A 120 -9.86 4.96 12.36
N LYS A 121 -10.51 4.01 13.06
CA LYS A 121 -9.92 3.33 14.23
C LYS A 121 -8.65 2.54 13.84
N ALA A 122 -8.72 1.76 12.77
CA ALA A 122 -7.58 0.99 12.29
C ALA A 122 -6.42 1.88 11.84
N MET A 123 -6.70 3.02 11.18
CA MET A 123 -5.66 3.98 10.77
C MET A 123 -4.98 4.65 11.97
N THR A 124 -5.74 4.99 13.02
CA THR A 124 -5.16 5.55 14.25
C THR A 124 -4.19 4.56 14.91
N ALA A 125 -4.59 3.29 15.03
CA ALA A 125 -3.71 2.25 15.58
C ALA A 125 -2.49 2.00 14.68
N HIS A 126 -2.70 1.90 13.37
CA HIS A 126 -1.62 1.73 12.40
C HIS A 126 -0.60 2.88 12.46
N ALA A 127 -1.06 4.12 12.56
CA ALA A 127 -0.18 5.28 12.65
C ALA A 127 0.67 5.26 13.94
N ALA A 128 0.08 4.88 15.08
CA ALA A 128 0.80 4.77 16.34
C ALA A 128 1.93 3.72 16.26
N HIS A 129 1.62 2.51 15.84
CA HIS A 129 2.60 1.43 15.70
C HIS A 129 3.66 1.71 14.62
N SER A 130 3.25 2.32 13.49
CA SER A 130 4.21 2.69 12.44
C SER A 130 5.21 3.74 12.92
N ARG A 131 4.76 4.67 13.77
CA ARG A 131 5.64 5.66 14.41
C ARG A 131 6.69 4.99 15.29
N GLU A 132 6.32 4.00 16.12
CA GLU A 132 7.26 3.25 16.97
C GLU A 132 8.39 2.58 16.17
N ILE A 133 8.10 2.14 14.94
CA ILE A 133 9.13 1.61 14.03
C ILE A 133 9.97 2.74 13.45
N ALA A 134 9.33 3.80 12.97
CA ALA A 134 10.00 4.93 12.34
C ALA A 134 10.93 5.66 13.31
N ASP A 135 10.55 5.78 14.58
CA ASP A 135 11.31 6.46 15.64
C ASP A 135 12.59 5.72 16.06
N ARG A 136 12.87 4.55 15.47
CA ARG A 136 14.20 3.91 15.53
C ARG A 136 15.26 4.66 14.72
N LEU A 137 14.82 5.55 13.84
CA LEU A 137 15.63 6.48 13.09
C LEU A 137 15.40 7.90 13.62
N THR A 138 16.45 8.71 13.65
CA THR A 138 16.32 10.14 13.90
C THR A 138 15.51 10.82 12.79
N SER A 139 14.94 11.98 13.03
CA SER A 139 14.18 12.73 12.02
C SER A 139 14.99 13.00 10.75
N ALA A 140 16.29 13.29 10.88
CA ALA A 140 17.19 13.51 9.74
C ALA A 140 17.40 12.23 8.91
N GLU A 141 17.54 11.07 9.57
CA GLU A 141 17.65 9.77 8.90
C GLU A 141 16.35 9.38 8.21
N GLN A 142 15.19 9.63 8.84
CA GLN A 142 13.88 9.41 8.22
C GLN A 142 13.70 10.24 6.94
N GLU A 143 14.06 11.53 6.99
CA GLU A 143 13.99 12.41 5.81
C GLU A 143 14.93 11.94 4.70
N THR A 144 16.17 11.60 5.05
CA THR A 144 17.17 11.08 4.09
C THR A 144 16.66 9.79 3.42
N LEU A 145 16.13 8.84 4.22
CA LEU A 145 15.59 7.58 3.71
C LEU A 145 14.38 7.84 2.81
N ALA A 146 13.47 8.73 3.19
CA ALA A 146 12.31 9.10 2.40
C ALA A 146 12.70 9.69 1.05
N GLN A 147 13.72 10.55 0.99
CA GLN A 147 14.23 11.12 -0.26
C GLN A 147 14.83 10.05 -1.18
N LEU A 148 15.63 9.13 -0.64
CA LEU A 148 16.23 8.04 -1.41
C LEU A 148 15.17 7.07 -1.96
N LEU A 149 14.19 6.70 -1.14
CA LEU A 149 13.09 5.85 -1.57
C LEU A 149 12.21 6.53 -2.63
N ARG A 150 11.92 7.83 -2.50
CA ARG A 150 11.19 8.61 -3.50
C ARG A 150 11.90 8.59 -4.86
N LYS A 151 13.24 8.75 -4.84
CA LYS A 151 14.05 8.69 -6.07
C LYS A 151 13.96 7.31 -6.75
N LEU A 152 13.98 6.22 -5.98
CA LEU A 152 13.81 4.86 -6.53
C LEU A 152 12.39 4.63 -7.04
N LEU A 153 11.36 5.03 -6.30
CA LEU A 153 9.96 4.84 -6.69
C LEU A 153 9.60 5.60 -7.98
N ALA A 154 10.17 6.78 -8.20
CA ALA A 154 9.92 7.59 -9.38
C ALA A 154 10.25 6.86 -10.69
N THR A 155 11.20 5.92 -10.69
CA THR A 155 11.54 5.13 -11.88
C THR A 155 10.37 4.25 -12.32
N PHE A 156 9.66 3.63 -11.39
CA PHE A 156 8.52 2.76 -11.65
C PHE A 156 7.22 3.52 -11.95
N GLU A 157 7.01 4.66 -11.29
CA GLU A 157 5.81 5.49 -11.47
C GLU A 157 5.77 6.17 -12.84
N THR A 158 6.95 6.48 -13.41
CA THR A 158 7.08 7.06 -14.75
C THR A 158 6.77 6.01 -15.83
N GLU A 159 7.25 4.79 -15.68
CA GLU A 159 7.00 3.67 -16.60
C GLU A 159 5.52 3.27 -16.61
N THR A 160 4.87 3.25 -15.45
CA THR A 160 3.44 2.91 -15.34
C THR A 160 2.53 3.92 -16.06
N LYS A 161 2.92 5.18 -16.13
CA LYS A 161 2.20 6.21 -16.90
C LYS A 161 2.38 6.06 -18.40
N ASN A 162 3.57 5.66 -18.86
CA ASN A 162 3.88 5.52 -20.28
C ASN A 162 3.37 4.19 -20.88
N GLY A 163 3.32 3.09 -20.09
CA GLY A 163 2.85 1.78 -20.56
C GLY A 163 1.33 1.56 -20.54
N ARG A 164 0.54 2.54 -20.09
CA ARG A 164 -0.93 2.50 -20.11
C ARG A 164 -1.56 3.33 -21.24
N GLY A 165 -0.75 3.82 -22.15
CA GLY A 165 -1.16 4.63 -23.34
C GLY A 165 -1.16 3.88 -24.66
N GLU A 166 -0.94 2.54 -24.67
CA GLU A 166 -1.06 1.68 -25.85
C GLU A 166 -2.23 0.71 -25.73
#